data_d8b36c3e9fb633731a2b5dafd1910696
#
_entry.id   d8b36c3e9fb633731a2b5dafd1910696
#
_cell.length_a   1.000
_cell.length_b   1.000
_cell.length_c   1.000
_cell.angle_alpha   90.00
_cell.angle_beta   90.00
_cell.angle_gamma   90.00
#
_symmetry.space_group_name_H-M   'P 1'
#
loop_
_entity.id
_entity.type
_entity.pdbx_description
1 polymer ?
#
loop_
_entity_poly.entity_id
_entity_poly.type
_entity_poly.pdbx_seq_one_letter_code
_entity_poly.pdbx_strand_id
1 'polypeptide(L)'
;MTTVARLRALVVLLIVVFLVGFVLVQALEPDEPGSGGTVPVAGDTTTLPGDTAATTAPGDTSATTTPGGNLPPLQEVTLELVFDGLRQPLALTAPAGDDRLFVVQRVGVIRILDENREMVDPAFLDLTDRVLAGGIEQGLLGLAFHPDYANNGRFFVYYTDKEGRRQLSEFQVTTTDPNRADPGSERVIIEREQPPEASDIRHYGGNLVFGPDGNLWVSIGDGADSRNQGQDPNTIFGTISRIDVDGDDPYGIPADNPFVDGGGAPEVWAYGLRNPWRFALDPTEGNIYIADVGHAHQEEINVVSMLEGGYNFGWSDMEGTRCFHQPDCDPADYTQPVVTYLHNDQWTEGEPHPPGLSITGGYVYRGSEIPEIQGTYFYADWVEEWIWGFKFVDGQLTEHEDWTDRLGGTVGQVNSFGIDGHGELYLLTHGGQVYKFSAVR
;
A
#
# COMPACT_ATOMS: atom_id res chain seq x y z
N MET A 1 -28.70 -22.89 9.35
CA MET A 1 -27.98 -21.68 8.96
C MET A 1 -28.01 -20.72 10.15
N THR A 2 -26.86 -20.42 10.72
CA THR A 2 -26.74 -19.54 11.88
C THR A 2 -26.96 -18.08 11.48
N THR A 3 -27.31 -17.23 12.44
CA THR A 3 -27.58 -15.79 12.23
C THR A 3 -26.43 -15.08 11.54
N VAL A 4 -25.19 -15.50 11.81
CA VAL A 4 -23.95 -14.99 11.18
C VAL A 4 -23.91 -15.29 9.67
N ALA A 5 -24.30 -16.51 9.26
CA ALA A 5 -24.37 -16.87 7.85
C ALA A 5 -25.42 -16.07 7.06
N ARG A 6 -26.52 -15.68 7.74
CA ARG A 6 -27.54 -14.82 7.11
C ARG A 6 -27.10 -13.35 7.00
N LEU A 7 -26.31 -12.86 7.93
CA LEU A 7 -25.76 -11.49 7.88
C LEU A 7 -24.67 -11.39 6.79
N ARG A 8 -23.80 -12.41 6.67
CA ARG A 8 -22.80 -12.50 5.59
C ARG A 8 -23.46 -12.54 4.21
N ALA A 9 -24.50 -13.37 4.04
CA ALA A 9 -25.27 -13.43 2.80
C ALA A 9 -25.97 -12.10 2.47
N LEU A 10 -26.39 -11.30 3.46
CA LEU A 10 -27.03 -10.03 3.23
C LEU A 10 -26.01 -8.94 2.83
N VAL A 11 -24.83 -8.94 3.40
CA VAL A 11 -23.74 -8.00 3.06
C VAL A 11 -23.20 -8.30 1.66
N VAL A 12 -22.96 -9.55 1.34
CA VAL A 12 -22.55 -9.98 -0.03
C VAL A 12 -23.63 -9.64 -1.05
N LEU A 13 -24.92 -9.86 -0.72
CA LEU A 13 -26.04 -9.53 -1.61
C LEU A 13 -26.17 -8.01 -1.83
N LEU A 14 -25.91 -7.17 -0.82
CA LEU A 14 -25.88 -5.71 -0.97
C LEU A 14 -24.71 -5.23 -1.84
N ILE A 15 -23.54 -5.82 -1.70
CA ILE A 15 -22.38 -5.52 -2.55
C ILE A 15 -22.63 -5.97 -3.99
N VAL A 16 -23.18 -7.17 -4.21
CA VAL A 16 -23.51 -7.70 -5.54
C VAL A 16 -24.64 -6.89 -6.21
N VAL A 17 -25.65 -6.45 -5.48
CA VAL A 17 -26.73 -5.60 -6.03
C VAL A 17 -26.20 -4.22 -6.45
N PHE A 18 -25.20 -3.67 -5.73
CA PHE A 18 -24.55 -2.42 -6.14
C PHE A 18 -23.66 -2.64 -7.40
N LEU A 19 -22.94 -3.76 -7.49
CA LEU A 19 -22.11 -4.09 -8.66
C LEU A 19 -22.93 -4.43 -9.89
N VAL A 20 -24.02 -5.22 -9.77
CA VAL A 20 -24.91 -5.59 -10.88
C VAL A 20 -25.72 -4.38 -11.37
N GLY A 21 -26.10 -3.45 -10.50
CA GLY A 21 -26.75 -2.21 -10.91
C GLY A 21 -25.87 -1.33 -11.81
N PHE A 22 -24.57 -1.36 -11.60
CA PHE A 22 -23.60 -0.58 -12.39
C PHE A 22 -23.31 -1.20 -13.76
N VAL A 23 -23.21 -2.53 -13.85
CA VAL A 23 -22.99 -3.27 -15.11
C VAL A 23 -24.18 -3.13 -16.05
N LEU A 24 -25.41 -3.04 -15.54
CA LEU A 24 -26.61 -2.88 -16.36
C LEU A 24 -26.77 -1.48 -16.98
N VAL A 25 -26.12 -0.46 -16.44
CA VAL A 25 -26.14 0.90 -17.00
C VAL A 25 -25.11 1.08 -18.12
N GLN A 26 -23.97 0.36 -18.07
CA GLN A 26 -22.94 0.42 -19.12
C GLN A 26 -23.26 -0.43 -20.37
N ALA A 27 -24.16 -1.41 -20.29
CA ALA A 27 -24.54 -2.29 -21.40
C ALA A 27 -25.51 -1.66 -22.44
N LEU A 28 -25.83 -0.38 -22.34
CA LEU A 28 -26.83 0.31 -23.18
C LEU A 28 -26.29 1.43 -24.08
N GLU A 29 -24.98 1.56 -24.28
CA GLU A 29 -24.44 2.50 -25.27
C GLU A 29 -24.09 1.78 -26.58
N PRO A 30 -24.43 2.37 -27.77
CA PRO A 30 -24.26 1.69 -29.06
C PRO A 30 -22.90 1.96 -29.70
N ASP A 31 -22.32 0.89 -30.28
CA ASP A 31 -21.10 0.89 -31.10
C ASP A 31 -21.18 1.75 -32.36
N GLU A 32 -20.13 2.53 -32.63
CA GLU A 32 -19.87 3.15 -33.94
C GLU A 32 -18.64 2.49 -34.61
N PRO A 33 -18.62 2.28 -35.93
CA PRO A 33 -17.63 1.43 -36.59
C PRO A 33 -16.39 2.19 -37.10
N GLY A 34 -15.23 1.55 -36.91
CA GLY A 34 -13.93 2.04 -37.33
C GLY A 34 -13.56 1.82 -38.78
N SER A 35 -12.61 2.61 -39.27
CA SER A 35 -11.97 2.45 -40.59
C SER A 35 -10.48 2.17 -40.44
N GLY A 36 -10.01 1.13 -41.12
CA GLY A 36 -8.63 0.67 -41.07
C GLY A 36 -7.66 1.44 -41.98
N GLY A 37 -6.39 1.35 -41.67
CA GLY A 37 -5.29 1.81 -42.49
C GLY A 37 -3.97 1.14 -42.10
N THR A 38 -3.45 0.33 -42.99
CA THR A 38 -2.16 -0.35 -42.90
C THR A 38 -1.01 0.47 -43.51
N VAL A 39 0.19 0.50 -42.93
CA VAL A 39 1.48 0.74 -43.61
C VAL A 39 2.68 0.16 -42.80
N PRO A 40 3.86 -0.13 -43.44
CA PRO A 40 4.64 -1.33 -43.14
C PRO A 40 5.97 -1.11 -42.43
N VAL A 41 6.54 -2.26 -42.03
CA VAL A 41 7.82 -2.54 -41.39
C VAL A 41 9.05 -2.10 -42.21
N ALA A 42 10.07 -1.55 -41.58
CA ALA A 42 11.45 -1.59 -42.02
C ALA A 42 12.39 -1.76 -40.81
N GLY A 43 13.13 -2.87 -40.81
CA GLY A 43 14.16 -3.16 -39.81
C GLY A 43 15.48 -2.49 -40.15
N ASP A 44 16.27 -2.26 -39.12
CA ASP A 44 17.73 -2.21 -39.30
C ASP A 44 18.49 -2.63 -38.02
N THR A 45 19.42 -3.51 -38.21
CA THR A 45 20.31 -4.10 -37.23
C THR A 45 21.65 -3.35 -37.21
N THR A 46 22.12 -2.89 -36.04
CA THR A 46 23.52 -2.53 -35.87
C THR A 46 24.09 -3.04 -34.56
N THR A 47 25.08 -3.93 -34.69
CA THR A 47 25.94 -4.44 -33.64
C THR A 47 27.04 -3.45 -33.26
N LEU A 48 27.34 -3.35 -31.95
CA LEU A 48 28.52 -2.67 -31.44
C LEU A 48 29.45 -3.65 -30.70
N PRO A 49 30.78 -3.46 -30.74
CA PRO A 49 31.76 -4.38 -30.18
C PRO A 49 32.13 -4.01 -28.73
N GLY A 50 32.49 -5.04 -27.96
CA GLY A 50 32.94 -4.94 -26.60
C GLY A 50 34.34 -4.36 -26.44
N ASP A 51 34.62 -3.86 -25.25
CA ASP A 51 36.00 -3.75 -24.77
C ASP A 51 36.10 -4.01 -23.26
N THR A 52 37.05 -4.84 -22.90
CA THR A 52 37.39 -5.35 -21.58
C THR A 52 38.37 -4.43 -20.85
N ALA A 53 38.13 -4.14 -19.57
CA ALA A 53 39.25 -3.83 -18.67
C ALA A 53 38.88 -4.21 -17.22
N ALA A 54 39.54 -5.22 -16.70
CA ALA A 54 39.51 -5.63 -15.31
C ALA A 54 40.43 -4.72 -14.48
N THR A 55 39.89 -4.21 -13.36
CA THR A 55 40.72 -3.68 -12.26
C THR A 55 40.34 -4.36 -10.96
N THR A 56 41.27 -5.12 -10.42
CA THR A 56 41.23 -5.74 -9.10
C THR A 56 41.44 -4.68 -8.00
N ALA A 57 40.54 -4.62 -7.01
CA ALA A 57 40.76 -3.96 -5.74
C ALA A 57 40.67 -4.96 -4.57
N PRO A 58 41.38 -4.70 -3.45
CA PRO A 58 41.71 -5.73 -2.47
C PRO A 58 40.54 -6.02 -1.51
N GLY A 59 40.45 -7.28 -1.10
CA GLY A 59 39.42 -7.77 -0.20
C GLY A 59 39.50 -7.14 1.19
N ASP A 60 38.30 -6.77 1.65
CA ASP A 60 38.08 -6.49 3.03
C ASP A 60 37.14 -7.58 3.60
N THR A 61 37.73 -8.45 4.42
CA THR A 61 37.02 -9.52 5.12
C THR A 61 36.41 -8.94 6.39
N SER A 62 35.25 -8.29 6.26
CA SER A 62 34.40 -8.03 7.41
C SER A 62 33.51 -9.25 7.63
N ALA A 63 33.88 -10.04 8.62
CA ALA A 63 33.02 -11.10 9.13
C ALA A 63 31.78 -10.46 9.76
N THR A 64 30.63 -10.54 9.08
CA THR A 64 29.31 -10.31 9.63
C THR A 64 29.04 -11.38 10.68
N THR A 65 29.20 -11.04 11.95
CA THR A 65 28.71 -11.85 13.05
C THR A 65 27.19 -11.77 13.07
N THR A 66 26.54 -12.77 12.52
CA THR A 66 25.11 -13.03 12.76
C THR A 66 24.87 -13.18 14.26
N PRO A 67 23.93 -12.49 14.90
CA PRO A 67 23.52 -12.76 16.26
C PRO A 67 22.62 -14.01 16.27
N GLY A 68 23.20 -15.17 16.03
CA GLY A 68 22.50 -16.44 16.12
C GLY A 68 22.75 -17.08 17.49
N GLY A 69 22.02 -16.65 18.51
CA GLY A 69 21.71 -17.55 19.62
C GLY A 69 20.93 -18.75 19.05
N ASN A 70 21.23 -19.99 19.49
CA ASN A 70 20.50 -21.19 19.08
C ASN A 70 19.02 -21.08 19.50
N LEU A 71 18.20 -20.47 18.64
CA LEU A 71 16.74 -20.55 18.79
C LEU A 71 16.31 -22.01 18.59
N PRO A 72 15.36 -22.53 19.38
CA PRO A 72 14.75 -23.81 19.09
C PRO A 72 14.20 -23.83 17.65
N PRO A 73 14.14 -25.01 16.99
CA PRO A 73 13.58 -25.09 15.64
C PRO A 73 12.15 -24.52 15.60
N LEU A 74 11.87 -23.74 14.57
CA LEU A 74 10.52 -23.24 14.29
C LEU A 74 9.59 -24.42 14.05
N GLN A 75 8.48 -24.48 14.77
CA GLN A 75 7.41 -25.45 14.57
C GLN A 75 6.31 -24.85 13.71
N GLU A 76 5.93 -23.61 13.99
CA GLU A 76 4.82 -22.92 13.33
C GLU A 76 5.02 -21.40 13.40
N VAL A 77 4.49 -20.69 12.40
CA VAL A 77 4.21 -19.25 12.46
C VAL A 77 2.71 -19.09 12.66
N THR A 78 2.29 -18.31 13.64
CA THR A 78 0.88 -18.10 13.97
C THR A 78 0.55 -16.63 14.14
N LEU A 79 -0.75 -16.30 14.15
CA LEU A 79 -1.26 -14.98 14.49
C LEU A 79 -1.69 -14.96 15.96
N GLU A 80 -0.94 -14.25 16.78
CA GLU A 80 -1.25 -14.01 18.18
C GLU A 80 -2.16 -12.79 18.32
N LEU A 81 -3.36 -12.94 18.91
CA LEU A 81 -4.23 -11.81 19.20
C LEU A 81 -3.61 -10.96 20.32
N VAL A 82 -3.19 -9.74 20.00
CA VAL A 82 -2.56 -8.80 20.95
C VAL A 82 -3.51 -7.75 21.47
N PHE A 83 -4.56 -7.40 20.69
CA PHE A 83 -5.60 -6.47 21.14
C PHE A 83 -6.92 -6.67 20.37
N ASP A 84 -8.05 -6.35 21.02
CA ASP A 84 -9.40 -6.38 20.43
C ASP A 84 -10.20 -5.18 20.89
N GLY A 85 -11.17 -4.74 20.07
CA GLY A 85 -12.11 -3.67 20.40
C GLY A 85 -11.76 -2.30 19.83
N LEU A 86 -10.84 -2.22 18.86
CA LEU A 86 -10.60 -1.00 18.08
C LEU A 86 -11.74 -0.74 17.07
N ARG A 87 -11.89 0.53 16.68
CA ARG A 87 -12.94 0.93 15.72
C ARG A 87 -12.37 1.04 14.32
N GLN A 88 -12.45 -0.04 13.52
CA GLN A 88 -11.95 -0.10 12.16
C GLN A 88 -10.50 0.40 12.04
N PRO A 89 -9.54 -0.31 12.64
CA PRO A 89 -8.13 0.08 12.55
C PRO A 89 -7.66 -0.05 11.10
N LEU A 90 -6.92 0.96 10.61
CA LEU A 90 -6.45 1.05 9.23
C LEU A 90 -4.93 1.10 9.09
N ALA A 91 -4.20 1.52 10.11
CA ALA A 91 -2.75 1.51 10.10
C ALA A 91 -2.20 1.26 11.50
N LEU A 92 -1.05 0.62 11.57
CA LEU A 92 -0.28 0.42 12.78
C LEU A 92 1.19 0.71 12.45
N THR A 93 1.82 1.53 13.28
CA THR A 93 3.24 1.82 13.16
C THR A 93 3.79 2.27 14.51
N ALA A 94 5.11 2.41 14.61
CA ALA A 94 5.79 3.00 15.76
C ALA A 94 7.04 3.75 15.30
N PRO A 95 7.53 4.74 16.08
CA PRO A 95 8.87 5.27 15.89
C PRO A 95 9.93 4.16 16.04
N ALA A 96 11.04 4.27 15.33
CA ALA A 96 12.12 3.28 15.43
C ALA A 96 12.58 3.09 16.88
N GLY A 97 12.59 1.85 17.36
CA GLY A 97 12.99 1.46 18.72
C GLY A 97 11.98 1.82 19.82
N ASP A 98 10.75 2.22 19.46
CA ASP A 98 9.67 2.47 20.43
C ASP A 98 8.85 1.19 20.62
N ASP A 99 8.62 0.79 21.87
CA ASP A 99 7.87 -0.41 22.23
C ASP A 99 6.34 -0.24 22.13
N ARG A 100 5.87 1.01 22.03
CA ARG A 100 4.45 1.33 21.88
C ARG A 100 4.00 1.05 20.45
N LEU A 101 2.70 0.72 20.30
CA LEU A 101 2.05 0.65 18.99
C LEU A 101 1.09 1.82 18.84
N PHE A 102 1.20 2.53 17.73
CA PHE A 102 0.27 3.60 17.38
C PHE A 102 -0.70 3.10 16.33
N VAL A 103 -1.97 3.02 16.70
CA VAL A 103 -3.01 2.44 15.85
C VAL A 103 -3.98 3.52 15.39
N VAL A 104 -4.04 3.68 14.08
CA VAL A 104 -4.96 4.59 13.40
C VAL A 104 -6.34 3.95 13.32
N GLN A 105 -7.35 4.62 13.83
CA GLN A 105 -8.75 4.25 13.65
C GLN A 105 -9.40 5.17 12.60
N ARG A 106 -10.09 4.58 11.64
CA ARG A 106 -10.72 5.27 10.50
C ARG A 106 -11.53 6.50 10.88
N VAL A 107 -12.14 6.48 12.06
CA VAL A 107 -12.99 7.57 12.58
C VAL A 107 -12.24 8.86 12.91
N GLY A 108 -10.92 8.91 12.80
CA GLY A 108 -10.11 10.09 13.08
C GLY A 108 -9.38 10.05 14.42
N VAL A 109 -9.12 8.86 14.98
CA VAL A 109 -8.45 8.71 16.28
C VAL A 109 -7.17 7.88 16.13
N ILE A 110 -6.10 8.30 16.75
CA ILE A 110 -4.88 7.49 16.91
C ILE A 110 -4.82 7.04 18.38
N ARG A 111 -4.74 5.72 18.59
CA ARG A 111 -4.58 5.10 19.91
C ARG A 111 -3.15 4.62 20.10
N ILE A 112 -2.72 4.60 21.36
CA ILE A 112 -1.49 3.92 21.77
C ILE A 112 -1.87 2.63 22.50
N LEU A 113 -1.23 1.54 22.14
CA LEU A 113 -1.07 0.37 23.00
C LEU A 113 0.36 0.43 23.56
N ASP A 114 0.49 0.33 24.87
CA ASP A 114 1.77 0.38 25.55
C ASP A 114 2.61 -0.91 25.33
N GLU A 115 3.76 -1.02 25.98
CA GLU A 115 4.63 -2.18 25.92
C GLU A 115 3.97 -3.49 26.40
N ASN A 116 2.90 -3.40 27.22
CA ASN A 116 2.10 -4.54 27.67
C ASN A 116 0.89 -4.79 26.78
N ARG A 117 0.74 -4.01 25.68
CA ARG A 117 -0.42 -4.02 24.78
C ARG A 117 -1.71 -3.57 25.45
N GLU A 118 -1.62 -2.77 26.52
CA GLU A 118 -2.75 -2.13 27.15
C GLU A 118 -3.03 -0.77 26.49
N MET A 119 -4.32 -0.41 26.34
CA MET A 119 -4.70 0.86 25.72
C MET A 119 -4.42 2.03 26.65
N VAL A 120 -3.66 3.02 26.15
CA VAL A 120 -3.38 4.26 26.85
C VAL A 120 -4.51 5.27 26.62
N ASP A 121 -5.13 5.75 27.71
CA ASP A 121 -6.14 6.79 27.67
C ASP A 121 -5.62 8.14 28.22
N PRO A 122 -6.13 9.26 27.65
CA PRO A 122 -6.95 9.41 26.44
C PRO A 122 -6.15 9.07 25.14
N ALA A 123 -6.78 9.23 23.97
CA ALA A 123 -6.13 8.98 22.67
C ALA A 123 -4.84 9.82 22.47
N PHE A 124 -3.92 9.31 21.68
CA PHE A 124 -2.72 10.06 21.24
C PHE A 124 -3.11 11.31 20.45
N LEU A 125 -4.01 11.15 19.46
CA LEU A 125 -4.56 12.23 18.67
C LEU A 125 -6.05 11.95 18.42
N ASP A 126 -6.89 12.99 18.53
CA ASP A 126 -8.32 12.94 18.18
C ASP A 126 -8.63 14.07 17.18
N LEU A 127 -8.97 13.69 15.95
CA LEU A 127 -9.36 14.54 14.83
C LEU A 127 -10.80 14.24 14.37
N THR A 128 -11.64 13.69 15.23
CA THR A 128 -13.03 13.33 14.89
C THR A 128 -13.86 14.54 14.46
N ASP A 129 -13.48 15.74 14.89
CA ASP A 129 -14.06 17.01 14.46
C ASP A 129 -13.66 17.42 13.04
N ARG A 130 -12.53 16.94 12.52
CA ARG A 130 -11.95 17.26 11.19
C ARG A 130 -12.14 16.15 10.17
N VAL A 131 -12.11 14.89 10.60
CA VAL A 131 -12.12 13.72 9.72
C VAL A 131 -13.54 13.35 9.29
N LEU A 132 -13.75 13.22 7.97
CA LEU A 132 -14.95 12.62 7.38
C LEU A 132 -14.74 11.11 7.24
N ALA A 133 -15.55 10.31 7.93
CA ALA A 133 -15.50 8.84 7.87
C ALA A 133 -16.84 8.25 7.41
N GLY A 134 -17.52 8.94 6.48
CA GLY A 134 -18.85 8.55 6.00
C GLY A 134 -18.83 7.48 4.92
N GLY A 135 -17.86 7.53 4.01
CA GLY A 135 -17.66 6.53 2.97
C GLY A 135 -16.78 5.36 3.43
N ILE A 136 -16.73 4.29 2.63
CA ILE A 136 -15.98 3.07 2.98
C ILE A 136 -14.47 3.32 3.03
N GLU A 137 -13.94 4.20 2.16
CA GLU A 137 -12.52 4.53 2.07
C GLU A 137 -12.19 5.93 2.64
N GLN A 138 -13.18 6.67 3.13
CA GLN A 138 -12.97 7.95 3.80
C GLN A 138 -12.59 7.75 5.27
N GLY A 139 -11.73 8.59 5.79
CA GLY A 139 -11.33 8.53 7.19
C GLY A 139 -9.92 9.04 7.43
N LEU A 140 -9.37 8.70 8.60
CA LEU A 140 -7.95 8.78 8.90
C LEU A 140 -7.30 7.50 8.37
N LEU A 141 -6.43 7.61 7.35
CA LEU A 141 -5.99 6.49 6.51
C LEU A 141 -4.53 6.08 6.70
N GLY A 142 -3.67 7.03 7.10
CA GLY A 142 -2.24 6.80 7.23
C GLY A 142 -1.60 7.58 8.37
N LEU A 143 -0.48 7.05 8.85
CA LEU A 143 0.39 7.65 9.88
C LEU A 143 1.84 7.28 9.57
N ALA A 144 2.73 8.25 9.60
CA ALA A 144 4.16 8.04 9.58
C ALA A 144 4.87 8.95 10.58
N PHE A 145 5.80 8.42 11.33
CA PHE A 145 6.67 9.21 12.21
C PHE A 145 7.89 9.69 11.43
N HIS A 146 8.28 10.93 11.66
CA HIS A 146 9.51 11.47 11.10
C HIS A 146 10.71 10.60 11.54
N PRO A 147 11.72 10.34 10.70
CA PRO A 147 12.88 9.53 11.09
C PRO A 147 13.58 10.02 12.36
N ASP A 148 13.58 11.33 12.60
CA ASP A 148 14.14 11.97 13.80
C ASP A 148 13.07 12.30 14.86
N TYR A 149 11.96 11.53 14.89
CA TYR A 149 10.83 11.77 15.82
C TYR A 149 11.25 11.89 17.28
N ALA A 150 12.22 11.09 17.71
CA ALA A 150 12.71 11.09 19.08
C ALA A 150 13.23 12.49 19.52
N ASN A 151 13.72 13.31 18.59
CA ASN A 151 14.24 14.64 18.85
C ASN A 151 13.26 15.76 18.47
N ASN A 152 12.54 15.61 17.36
CA ASN A 152 11.69 16.68 16.82
C ASN A 152 10.20 16.51 17.10
N GLY A 153 9.76 15.30 17.49
CA GLY A 153 8.34 15.02 17.81
C GLY A 153 7.36 15.13 16.65
N ARG A 154 7.87 15.19 15.40
CA ARG A 154 7.04 15.37 14.19
C ARG A 154 6.49 14.04 13.69
N PHE A 155 5.22 14.06 13.26
CA PHE A 155 4.60 12.94 12.59
C PHE A 155 3.58 13.42 11.56
N PHE A 156 3.21 12.57 10.63
CA PHE A 156 2.39 12.91 9.48
C PHE A 156 1.16 12.00 9.44
N VAL A 157 0.02 12.58 9.10
CA VAL A 157 -1.22 11.84 8.92
C VAL A 157 -1.85 12.16 7.59
N TYR A 158 -2.48 11.15 6.98
CA TYR A 158 -3.29 11.33 5.78
C TYR A 158 -4.76 11.04 6.10
N TYR A 159 -5.64 11.96 5.75
CA TYR A 159 -7.05 11.82 6.08
C TYR A 159 -7.97 12.50 5.05
N THR A 160 -9.26 12.15 5.09
CA THR A 160 -10.33 12.86 4.37
C THR A 160 -10.95 13.89 5.32
N ASP A 161 -10.95 15.16 4.93
CA ASP A 161 -11.56 16.23 5.72
C ASP A 161 -13.08 16.28 5.58
N LYS A 162 -13.74 17.18 6.32
CA LYS A 162 -15.22 17.30 6.32
C LYS A 162 -15.82 17.71 4.98
N GLU A 163 -15.02 18.32 4.11
CA GLU A 163 -15.38 18.71 2.73
C GLU A 163 -15.11 17.58 1.71
N GLY A 164 -14.55 16.45 2.14
CA GLY A 164 -14.22 15.31 1.29
C GLY A 164 -12.86 15.42 0.60
N ARG A 165 -12.04 16.41 0.95
CA ARG A 165 -10.71 16.61 0.39
C ARG A 165 -9.70 15.67 1.04
N ARG A 166 -8.65 15.34 0.28
CA ARG A 166 -7.47 14.65 0.78
C ARG A 166 -6.57 15.63 1.51
N GLN A 167 -6.20 15.30 2.74
CA GLN A 167 -5.29 16.08 3.56
C GLN A 167 -4.09 15.22 3.96
N LEU A 168 -2.89 15.68 3.63
CA LEU A 168 -1.65 15.25 4.28
C LEU A 168 -1.24 16.38 5.21
N SER A 169 -1.18 16.11 6.51
CA SER A 169 -0.84 17.11 7.51
C SER A 169 0.25 16.61 8.45
N GLU A 170 1.14 17.53 8.84
CA GLU A 170 2.12 17.35 9.91
C GLU A 170 1.52 17.76 11.25
N PHE A 171 1.86 17.01 12.29
CA PHE A 171 1.56 17.31 13.69
C PHE A 171 2.80 17.14 14.55
N GLN A 172 2.71 17.59 15.79
CA GLN A 172 3.74 17.42 16.80
C GLN A 172 3.20 16.77 18.08
N VAL A 173 4.04 15.93 18.69
CA VAL A 173 3.79 15.45 20.05
C VAL A 173 3.94 16.61 21.04
N THR A 174 3.16 16.60 22.12
CA THR A 174 3.30 17.63 23.15
C THR A 174 4.64 17.48 23.89
N THR A 175 5.24 18.60 24.32
CA THR A 175 6.51 18.61 25.06
C THR A 175 6.39 18.09 26.49
N THR A 176 5.16 17.92 27.00
CA THR A 176 4.89 17.55 28.39
C THR A 176 4.44 16.11 28.56
N ASP A 177 3.93 15.47 27.52
CA ASP A 177 3.46 14.09 27.54
C ASP A 177 3.75 13.41 26.19
N PRO A 178 4.66 12.44 26.13
CA PRO A 178 4.99 11.73 24.88
C PRO A 178 3.84 10.84 24.36
N ASN A 179 2.79 10.65 25.15
CA ASN A 179 1.60 9.91 24.76
C ASN A 179 0.47 10.82 24.23
N ARG A 180 0.78 12.10 23.96
CA ARG A 180 -0.19 13.09 23.47
C ARG A 180 0.39 13.92 22.34
N ALA A 181 -0.34 13.98 21.25
CA ALA A 181 -0.11 14.96 20.20
C ALA A 181 -0.85 16.27 20.51
N ASP A 182 -0.37 17.36 19.93
CA ASP A 182 -1.07 18.66 19.96
C ASP A 182 -1.95 18.80 18.70
N PRO A 183 -3.29 18.71 18.79
CA PRO A 183 -4.16 18.91 17.64
C PRO A 183 -4.10 20.32 17.05
N GLY A 184 -3.58 21.29 17.82
CA GLY A 184 -3.40 22.67 17.40
C GLY A 184 -2.10 22.90 16.58
N SER A 185 -1.20 21.93 16.55
CA SER A 185 0.07 22.01 15.82
C SER A 185 -0.05 21.69 14.33
N GLU A 186 -1.24 21.43 13.82
CA GLU A 186 -1.46 21.04 12.43
C GLU A 186 -0.82 22.01 11.43
N ARG A 187 -0.01 21.47 10.53
CA ARG A 187 0.50 22.13 9.33
C ARG A 187 0.08 21.30 8.11
N VAL A 188 -0.76 21.86 7.27
CA VAL A 188 -1.19 21.19 6.03
C VAL A 188 -0.03 21.17 5.03
N ILE A 189 0.31 19.99 4.56
CA ILE A 189 1.36 19.74 3.56
C ILE A 189 0.77 19.62 2.17
N ILE A 190 -0.24 18.75 2.00
CA ILE A 190 -0.97 18.58 0.74
C ILE A 190 -2.47 18.65 1.04
N GLU A 191 -3.18 19.46 0.26
CA GLU A 191 -4.63 19.49 0.22
C GLU A 191 -5.08 19.31 -1.23
N ARG A 192 -5.96 18.35 -1.48
CA ARG A 192 -6.51 18.11 -2.82
C ARG A 192 -7.98 17.75 -2.76
N GLU A 193 -8.77 18.43 -3.56
CA GLU A 193 -10.16 18.08 -3.79
C GLU A 193 -10.27 16.76 -4.55
N GLN A 194 -11.42 16.10 -4.47
CA GLN A 194 -11.73 14.98 -5.35
C GLN A 194 -11.70 15.48 -6.79
N PRO A 195 -11.23 14.67 -7.77
CA PRO A 195 -11.30 15.05 -9.17
C PRO A 195 -12.73 15.48 -9.54
N PRO A 196 -12.91 16.57 -10.32
CA PRO A 196 -14.25 17.13 -10.56
C PRO A 196 -15.20 16.18 -11.30
N GLU A 197 -14.67 15.13 -11.87
CA GLU A 197 -15.39 14.14 -12.66
C GLU A 197 -15.40 12.75 -12.01
N ALA A 198 -15.00 12.70 -10.73
CA ALA A 198 -15.09 11.48 -9.94
C ALA A 198 -16.53 10.96 -9.94
N SER A 199 -16.68 9.71 -10.36
CA SER A 199 -17.97 9.02 -10.37
C SER A 199 -18.41 8.58 -8.97
N ASP A 200 -17.47 8.60 -8.00
CA ASP A 200 -17.64 8.03 -6.66
C ASP A 200 -16.73 8.74 -5.63
N ILE A 201 -16.96 8.49 -4.35
CA ILE A 201 -16.19 8.97 -3.21
C ILE A 201 -15.21 7.89 -2.71
N ARG A 202 -14.46 7.29 -3.62
CA ARG A 202 -13.49 6.20 -3.37
C ARG A 202 -12.10 6.55 -3.89
N HIS A 203 -11.20 5.59 -3.78
CA HIS A 203 -9.81 5.58 -4.24
C HIS A 203 -8.99 6.72 -3.63
N TYR A 204 -8.97 6.74 -2.31
CA TYR A 204 -8.21 7.75 -1.58
C TYR A 204 -6.72 7.39 -1.42
N GLY A 205 -6.34 6.10 -1.47
CA GLY A 205 -4.99 5.65 -1.13
C GLY A 205 -4.69 5.94 0.35
N GLY A 206 -3.65 6.72 0.60
CA GLY A 206 -3.38 7.34 1.91
C GLY A 206 -2.37 6.61 2.78
N ASN A 207 -1.61 5.66 2.22
CA ASN A 207 -0.47 5.09 2.93
C ASN A 207 0.71 6.06 2.95
N LEU A 208 1.41 6.11 4.08
CA LEU A 208 2.57 6.98 4.33
C LEU A 208 3.75 6.14 4.81
N VAL A 209 4.91 6.32 4.18
CA VAL A 209 6.15 5.64 4.59
C VAL A 209 7.34 6.60 4.39
N PHE A 210 8.22 6.74 5.39
CA PHE A 210 9.50 7.38 5.19
C PHE A 210 10.49 6.44 4.54
N GLY A 211 11.15 6.91 3.48
CA GLY A 211 12.25 6.20 2.86
C GLY A 211 13.56 6.29 3.66
N PRO A 212 14.55 5.47 3.35
CA PRO A 212 15.87 5.52 3.98
C PRO A 212 16.63 6.82 3.65
N ASP A 213 16.18 7.55 2.66
CA ASP A 213 16.65 8.87 2.23
C ASP A 213 16.07 10.03 3.04
N GLY A 214 15.15 9.75 3.99
CA GLY A 214 14.45 10.74 4.81
C GLY A 214 13.24 11.39 4.14
N ASN A 215 12.94 11.08 2.88
CA ASN A 215 11.77 11.62 2.17
C ASN A 215 10.50 10.86 2.53
N LEU A 216 9.37 11.58 2.52
CA LEU A 216 8.06 10.99 2.76
C LEU A 216 7.44 10.51 1.42
N TRP A 217 7.07 9.23 1.40
CA TRP A 217 6.37 8.60 0.30
C TRP A 217 4.88 8.49 0.62
N VAL A 218 4.05 8.78 -0.37
CA VAL A 218 2.60 8.89 -0.19
C VAL A 218 1.89 8.19 -1.34
N SER A 219 0.97 7.27 -1.04
CA SER A 219 0.08 6.73 -2.07
C SER A 219 -1.19 7.57 -2.21
N ILE A 220 -1.58 7.87 -3.44
CA ILE A 220 -2.79 8.65 -3.73
C ILE A 220 -3.53 7.94 -4.87
N GLY A 221 -4.78 7.54 -4.63
CA GLY A 221 -5.61 6.90 -5.64
C GLY A 221 -6.12 7.88 -6.70
N ASP A 222 -6.66 7.36 -7.81
CA ASP A 222 -7.15 8.12 -8.96
C ASP A 222 -8.42 8.95 -8.66
N GLY A 223 -9.01 8.75 -7.48
CA GLY A 223 -10.23 9.45 -7.06
C GLY A 223 -11.50 8.89 -7.68
N ALA A 224 -11.49 7.66 -8.17
CA ALA A 224 -12.58 7.02 -8.88
C ALA A 224 -12.99 7.80 -10.17
N ASP A 225 -12.03 8.46 -10.80
CA ASP A 225 -12.23 9.12 -12.08
C ASP A 225 -11.94 8.14 -13.22
N SER A 226 -12.98 7.76 -13.95
CA SER A 226 -12.90 6.85 -15.10
C SER A 226 -12.20 7.45 -16.33
N ARG A 227 -11.75 8.71 -16.26
CA ARG A 227 -11.20 9.44 -17.39
C ARG A 227 -9.70 9.64 -17.30
N ASN A 228 -8.97 8.65 -16.82
CA ASN A 228 -7.53 8.58 -17.02
C ASN A 228 -6.65 9.48 -16.16
N GLN A 229 -7.06 9.82 -14.93
CA GLN A 229 -6.17 10.50 -14.00
C GLN A 229 -4.89 9.71 -13.75
N GLY A 230 -4.98 8.38 -13.70
CA GLY A 230 -3.84 7.51 -13.52
C GLY A 230 -2.79 7.64 -14.64
N GLN A 231 -3.18 7.97 -15.87
CA GLN A 231 -2.26 8.14 -17.01
C GLN A 231 -1.75 9.57 -17.19
N ASP A 232 -2.18 10.53 -16.38
CA ASP A 232 -1.68 11.90 -16.45
C ASP A 232 -0.59 12.16 -15.39
N PRO A 233 0.70 12.14 -15.72
CA PRO A 233 1.78 12.39 -14.76
C PRO A 233 1.79 13.85 -14.24
N ASN A 234 0.98 14.78 -14.79
CA ASN A 234 0.89 16.15 -14.29
C ASN A 234 -0.06 16.29 -13.09
N THR A 235 -0.67 15.22 -12.64
CA THR A 235 -1.50 15.17 -11.43
C THR A 235 -0.91 14.21 -10.42
N ILE A 236 -1.26 14.39 -9.14
CA ILE A 236 -0.88 13.45 -8.07
C ILE A 236 -1.89 12.31 -7.91
N PHE A 237 -2.94 12.25 -8.72
CA PHE A 237 -3.95 11.19 -8.65
C PHE A 237 -3.47 9.92 -9.37
N GLY A 238 -3.68 8.77 -8.73
CA GLY A 238 -3.21 7.48 -9.25
C GLY A 238 -1.68 7.32 -9.19
N THR A 239 -1.07 7.78 -8.10
CA THR A 239 0.39 7.89 -7.99
C THR A 239 0.96 7.36 -6.67
N ILE A 240 2.26 7.07 -6.70
CA ILE A 240 3.14 7.17 -5.55
C ILE A 240 3.89 8.49 -5.68
N SER A 241 3.72 9.37 -4.71
CA SER A 241 4.42 10.67 -4.63
C SER A 241 5.54 10.60 -3.59
N ARG A 242 6.63 11.36 -3.82
CA ARG A 242 7.79 11.44 -2.91
C ARG A 242 8.17 12.90 -2.69
N ILE A 243 8.18 13.33 -1.43
CA ILE A 243 8.38 14.74 -1.03
C ILE A 243 9.39 14.85 0.12
N ASP A 244 10.09 15.97 0.16
CA ASP A 244 11.00 16.34 1.27
C ASP A 244 10.25 17.26 2.25
N VAL A 245 9.91 16.73 3.43
CA VAL A 245 9.18 17.48 4.47
C VAL A 245 10.08 18.40 5.31
N ASP A 246 11.40 18.35 5.12
CA ASP A 246 12.41 19.18 5.76
C ASP A 246 12.91 20.29 4.83
N GLY A 247 12.50 20.27 3.56
CA GLY A 247 12.85 21.24 2.53
C GLY A 247 12.04 22.53 2.57
N ASP A 248 11.60 22.97 1.41
CA ASP A 248 10.81 24.20 1.24
C ASP A 248 9.40 24.10 1.88
N ASP A 249 8.73 25.22 2.08
CA ASP A 249 7.37 25.26 2.62
C ASP A 249 6.34 25.27 1.46
N PRO A 250 5.32 24.38 1.42
CA PRO A 250 4.96 23.37 2.46
C PRO A 250 5.80 22.09 2.43
N TYR A 251 6.54 21.80 1.38
CA TYR A 251 7.50 20.70 1.20
C TYR A 251 8.47 21.01 0.06
N GLY A 252 9.64 20.41 0.09
CA GLY A 252 10.60 20.37 -1.01
C GLY A 252 10.37 19.20 -1.96
N ILE A 253 11.00 19.27 -3.13
CA ILE A 253 11.04 18.20 -4.11
C ILE A 253 12.43 17.57 -4.10
N PRO A 254 12.57 16.24 -3.84
CA PRO A 254 13.84 15.56 -3.97
C PRO A 254 14.44 15.73 -5.38
N ALA A 255 15.72 16.11 -5.46
CA ALA A 255 16.36 16.47 -6.73
C ALA A 255 16.47 15.29 -7.73
N ASP A 256 16.29 14.08 -7.25
CA ASP A 256 16.29 12.84 -8.02
C ASP A 256 14.88 12.29 -8.32
N ASN A 257 13.82 13.06 -8.06
CA ASN A 257 12.48 12.73 -8.53
C ASN A 257 12.43 12.76 -10.07
N PRO A 258 11.69 11.84 -10.71
CA PRO A 258 11.76 11.64 -12.16
C PRO A 258 11.25 12.83 -12.98
N PHE A 259 10.39 13.67 -12.42
CA PHE A 259 9.76 14.79 -13.11
C PHE A 259 10.23 16.17 -12.62
N VAL A 260 11.32 16.24 -11.88
CA VAL A 260 11.89 17.49 -11.35
C VAL A 260 12.25 18.47 -12.48
N ASP A 261 12.69 17.97 -13.64
CA ASP A 261 13.02 18.77 -14.83
C ASP A 261 11.84 18.93 -15.81
N GLY A 262 10.64 18.48 -15.45
CA GLY A 262 9.41 18.55 -16.25
C GLY A 262 8.96 17.19 -16.78
N GLY A 263 7.83 17.21 -17.52
CA GLY A 263 7.19 16.00 -18.05
C GLY A 263 6.14 15.40 -17.11
N GLY A 264 5.98 15.95 -15.91
CA GLY A 264 4.98 15.57 -14.91
C GLY A 264 5.01 16.51 -13.72
N ALA A 265 4.16 16.25 -12.74
CA ALA A 265 4.18 16.94 -11.46
C ALA A 265 5.43 16.49 -10.67
N PRO A 266 6.22 17.44 -10.14
CA PRO A 266 7.55 17.13 -9.61
C PRO A 266 7.55 16.22 -8.37
N GLU A 267 6.45 16.19 -7.62
CA GLU A 267 6.27 15.28 -6.48
C GLU A 267 6.00 13.82 -6.90
N VAL A 268 5.56 13.57 -8.14
CA VAL A 268 5.23 12.22 -8.62
C VAL A 268 6.51 11.40 -8.79
N TRP A 269 6.55 10.24 -8.15
CA TRP A 269 7.62 9.27 -8.31
C TRP A 269 7.24 8.14 -9.29
N ALA A 270 5.98 7.67 -9.24
CA ALA A 270 5.39 6.73 -10.19
C ALA A 270 3.90 7.01 -10.35
N TYR A 271 3.34 6.61 -11.49
CA TYR A 271 1.95 6.86 -11.87
C TYR A 271 1.33 5.64 -12.57
N GLY A 272 0.09 5.77 -13.03
CA GLY A 272 -0.61 4.66 -13.66
C GLY A 272 -1.21 3.68 -12.65
N LEU A 273 -1.60 4.16 -11.48
CA LEU A 273 -2.24 3.38 -10.42
C LEU A 273 -3.71 3.78 -10.26
N ARG A 274 -4.53 2.85 -9.79
CA ARG A 274 -5.95 3.07 -9.52
C ARG A 274 -6.22 3.47 -8.07
N ASN A 275 -5.96 2.57 -7.16
CA ASN A 275 -6.13 2.77 -5.72
C ASN A 275 -5.03 2.02 -4.95
N PRO A 276 -3.79 2.53 -4.97
CA PRO A 276 -2.67 1.93 -4.27
C PRO A 276 -2.92 1.99 -2.76
N TRP A 277 -3.63 0.95 -2.26
CA TRP A 277 -4.15 0.93 -0.89
C TRP A 277 -3.04 0.86 0.13
N ARG A 278 -2.09 -0.06 -0.06
CA ARG A 278 -0.88 -0.15 0.75
C ARG A 278 0.34 -0.36 -0.14
N PHE A 279 1.43 0.26 0.26
CA PHE A 279 2.75 -0.01 -0.30
C PHE A 279 3.77 -0.16 0.82
N ALA A 280 4.85 -0.84 0.56
CA ALA A 280 5.97 -1.00 1.48
C ALA A 280 7.30 -0.72 0.77
N LEU A 281 8.20 -0.07 1.48
CA LEU A 281 9.60 0.05 1.07
C LEU A 281 10.40 -1.07 1.73
N ASP A 282 11.25 -1.73 0.96
CA ASP A 282 12.23 -2.69 1.44
C ASP A 282 13.65 -2.19 1.13
N PRO A 283 14.25 -1.40 2.02
CA PRO A 283 15.59 -0.87 1.80
C PRO A 283 16.68 -1.94 1.72
N THR A 284 16.42 -3.15 2.24
CA THR A 284 17.38 -4.25 2.22
C THR A 284 17.64 -4.74 0.80
N GLU A 285 16.59 -4.89 0.00
CA GLU A 285 16.67 -5.31 -1.40
C GLU A 285 16.55 -4.12 -2.37
N GLY A 286 16.27 -2.90 -1.86
CA GLY A 286 16.11 -1.69 -2.66
C GLY A 286 14.84 -1.65 -3.49
N ASN A 287 13.76 -2.30 -3.03
CA ASN A 287 12.49 -2.42 -3.75
C ASN A 287 11.34 -1.69 -3.05
N ILE A 288 10.37 -1.27 -3.86
CA ILE A 288 9.03 -0.86 -3.42
C ILE A 288 8.01 -1.91 -3.87
N TYR A 289 7.12 -2.30 -2.98
CA TYR A 289 5.99 -3.20 -3.21
C TYR A 289 4.71 -2.38 -3.15
N ILE A 290 3.91 -2.39 -4.21
CA ILE A 290 2.69 -1.59 -4.33
C ILE A 290 1.52 -2.53 -4.62
N ALA A 291 0.57 -2.61 -3.69
CA ALA A 291 -0.69 -3.32 -3.91
C ALA A 291 -1.74 -2.33 -4.40
N ASP A 292 -2.19 -2.51 -5.63
CA ASP A 292 -3.16 -1.65 -6.28
C ASP A 292 -4.49 -2.38 -6.47
N VAL A 293 -5.55 -1.82 -5.93
CA VAL A 293 -6.90 -2.41 -5.99
C VAL A 293 -7.45 -2.27 -7.39
N GLY A 294 -7.73 -3.40 -8.02
CA GLY A 294 -8.27 -3.51 -9.35
C GLY A 294 -9.72 -3.04 -9.50
N HIS A 295 -10.23 -3.07 -10.73
CA HIS A 295 -11.57 -2.56 -11.04
C HIS A 295 -12.61 -3.67 -11.21
N ALA A 296 -12.42 -4.55 -12.18
CA ALA A 296 -13.42 -5.52 -12.59
C ALA A 296 -12.86 -6.93 -12.91
N HIS A 297 -11.55 -7.07 -13.06
CA HIS A 297 -10.96 -8.30 -13.57
C HIS A 297 -9.81 -8.83 -12.73
N GLN A 298 -8.87 -7.97 -12.33
CA GLN A 298 -7.63 -8.39 -11.69
C GLN A 298 -7.22 -7.43 -10.57
N GLU A 299 -6.73 -8.01 -9.48
CA GLU A 299 -5.93 -7.33 -8.46
C GLU A 299 -4.45 -7.46 -8.81
N GLU A 300 -3.59 -6.54 -8.32
CA GLU A 300 -2.18 -6.55 -8.69
C GLU A 300 -1.23 -6.14 -7.56
N ILE A 301 -0.01 -6.70 -7.62
CA ILE A 301 1.14 -6.25 -6.85
C ILE A 301 2.26 -5.93 -7.82
N ASN A 302 2.71 -4.68 -7.76
CA ASN A 302 3.86 -4.19 -8.48
C ASN A 302 5.09 -4.20 -7.56
N VAL A 303 6.22 -4.69 -8.06
CA VAL A 303 7.52 -4.63 -7.35
C VAL A 303 8.54 -4.05 -8.31
N VAL A 304 9.13 -2.92 -7.93
CA VAL A 304 10.14 -2.22 -8.74
C VAL A 304 11.24 -1.66 -7.85
N SER A 305 12.36 -1.28 -8.45
CA SER A 305 13.45 -0.61 -7.73
C SER A 305 12.96 0.71 -7.14
N MET A 306 13.24 0.97 -5.87
CA MET A 306 12.97 2.26 -5.24
C MET A 306 14.03 3.33 -5.55
N LEU A 307 15.10 2.96 -6.27
CA LEU A 307 16.21 3.85 -6.63
C LEU A 307 15.96 4.58 -7.95
N GLU A 308 14.97 4.15 -8.72
CA GLU A 308 14.60 4.73 -10.01
C GLU A 308 13.11 5.09 -9.97
N GLY A 309 12.72 6.19 -10.57
CA GLY A 309 11.32 6.62 -10.64
C GLY A 309 10.83 6.72 -12.09
N GLY A 310 9.59 7.21 -12.28
CA GLY A 310 9.00 7.39 -13.60
C GLY A 310 8.26 6.17 -14.13
N TYR A 311 8.04 5.15 -13.29
CA TYR A 311 7.26 3.97 -13.66
C TYR A 311 5.81 4.33 -13.98
N ASN A 312 5.31 3.74 -15.09
CA ASN A 312 3.89 3.77 -15.46
C ASN A 312 3.30 2.37 -15.34
N PHE A 313 2.39 2.16 -14.38
CA PHE A 313 1.76 0.86 -14.10
C PHE A 313 0.53 0.58 -14.97
N GLY A 314 0.14 1.52 -15.82
CA GLY A 314 -0.80 1.30 -16.92
C GLY A 314 -2.26 1.63 -16.64
N TRP A 315 -2.70 1.80 -15.41
CA TRP A 315 -4.09 2.16 -15.13
C TRP A 315 -4.42 3.56 -15.71
N SER A 316 -5.50 3.77 -16.50
CA SER A 316 -6.62 2.85 -16.81
C SER A 316 -6.54 2.24 -18.21
N ASP A 317 -5.42 2.35 -18.91
CA ASP A 317 -5.22 1.66 -20.18
C ASP A 317 -5.11 0.15 -19.96
N MET A 318 -4.48 -0.24 -18.85
CA MET A 318 -4.33 -1.62 -18.36
C MET A 318 -5.10 -1.82 -17.05
N GLU A 319 -5.49 -3.08 -16.77
CA GLU A 319 -5.89 -3.60 -15.47
C GLU A 319 -5.15 -4.93 -15.25
N GLY A 320 -4.20 -4.95 -14.32
CA GLY A 320 -3.28 -6.07 -14.20
C GLY A 320 -2.47 -6.27 -15.48
N THR A 321 -2.56 -7.47 -16.05
CA THR A 321 -1.86 -7.83 -17.29
C THR A 321 -2.73 -7.65 -18.57
N ARG A 322 -3.91 -7.05 -18.45
CA ARG A 322 -4.90 -6.94 -19.54
C ARG A 322 -5.06 -5.51 -19.99
N CYS A 323 -5.18 -5.28 -21.30
CA CYS A 323 -5.71 -4.02 -21.84
C CYS A 323 -7.15 -3.81 -21.35
N PHE A 324 -7.44 -2.62 -20.83
CA PHE A 324 -8.74 -2.27 -20.26
C PHE A 324 -9.46 -1.19 -21.09
N HIS A 325 -9.13 0.08 -20.92
CA HIS A 325 -9.77 1.16 -21.71
C HIS A 325 -9.18 1.34 -23.10
N GLN A 326 -8.00 0.82 -23.37
CA GLN A 326 -7.38 0.79 -24.70
C GLN A 326 -7.29 -0.65 -25.22
N PRO A 327 -8.24 -1.13 -26.01
CA PRO A 327 -8.27 -2.53 -26.47
C PRO A 327 -7.03 -2.98 -27.24
N ASP A 328 -6.33 -2.04 -27.87
CA ASP A 328 -5.12 -2.26 -28.68
C ASP A 328 -3.84 -1.79 -27.94
N CYS A 329 -3.86 -1.68 -26.61
CA CYS A 329 -2.67 -1.32 -25.84
C CYS A 329 -1.56 -2.38 -26.04
N ASP A 330 -0.30 -1.93 -26.00
CA ASP A 330 0.83 -2.87 -25.92
C ASP A 330 1.25 -2.98 -24.43
N PRO A 331 1.11 -4.13 -23.78
CA PRO A 331 1.57 -4.30 -22.40
C PRO A 331 3.05 -3.96 -22.18
N ALA A 332 3.86 -4.01 -23.24
CA ALA A 332 5.29 -3.66 -23.17
C ALA A 332 5.55 -2.16 -22.94
N ASP A 333 4.54 -1.31 -23.16
CA ASP A 333 4.63 0.13 -22.89
C ASP A 333 4.50 0.48 -21.40
N TYR A 334 4.13 -0.50 -20.56
CA TYR A 334 3.84 -0.33 -19.15
C TYR A 334 4.68 -1.24 -18.26
N THR A 335 4.89 -0.82 -17.01
CA THR A 335 5.50 -1.66 -15.98
C THR A 335 4.53 -2.76 -15.58
N GLN A 336 4.91 -4.02 -15.79
CA GLN A 336 4.03 -5.15 -15.53
C GLN A 336 4.07 -5.57 -14.06
N PRO A 337 2.91 -5.97 -13.49
CA PRO A 337 2.84 -6.48 -12.13
C PRO A 337 3.58 -7.81 -11.96
N VAL A 338 4.11 -8.04 -10.76
CA VAL A 338 4.79 -9.29 -10.37
C VAL A 338 3.78 -10.36 -9.96
N VAL A 339 2.68 -9.96 -9.33
CA VAL A 339 1.56 -10.84 -8.96
C VAL A 339 0.27 -10.23 -9.47
N THR A 340 -0.57 -11.05 -10.08
CA THR A 340 -1.98 -10.74 -10.34
C THR A 340 -2.86 -11.91 -9.93
N TYR A 341 -4.10 -11.61 -9.54
CA TYR A 341 -5.12 -12.64 -9.36
C TYR A 341 -6.48 -12.14 -9.84
N LEU A 342 -7.30 -13.09 -10.30
CA LEU A 342 -8.57 -12.80 -10.96
C LEU A 342 -9.69 -12.53 -9.95
N HIS A 343 -10.64 -11.69 -10.33
CA HIS A 343 -11.91 -11.59 -9.63
C HIS A 343 -12.73 -12.86 -9.74
N ASN A 344 -13.63 -13.11 -8.78
CA ASN A 344 -14.41 -14.35 -8.67
C ASN A 344 -15.17 -14.75 -9.93
N ASP A 345 -15.69 -13.79 -10.67
CA ASP A 345 -16.46 -14.00 -11.90
C ASP A 345 -15.60 -14.29 -13.13
N GLN A 346 -14.29 -14.04 -13.04
CA GLN A 346 -13.29 -14.29 -14.08
C GLN A 346 -12.47 -15.56 -13.80
N TRP A 347 -12.48 -16.04 -12.55
CA TRP A 347 -11.65 -17.15 -12.12
C TRP A 347 -12.19 -18.50 -12.61
N THR A 348 -11.27 -19.40 -12.95
CA THR A 348 -11.58 -20.78 -13.32
C THR A 348 -10.71 -21.75 -12.52
N GLU A 349 -11.25 -22.95 -12.24
CA GLU A 349 -10.50 -23.98 -11.53
C GLU A 349 -9.20 -24.33 -12.27
N GLY A 350 -8.07 -24.27 -11.56
CA GLY A 350 -6.72 -24.52 -12.09
C GLY A 350 -5.86 -23.28 -12.26
N GLU A 351 -6.40 -22.07 -12.00
CA GLU A 351 -5.60 -20.87 -11.90
C GLU A 351 -4.60 -20.98 -10.74
N PRO A 352 -3.39 -20.41 -10.87
CA PRO A 352 -2.32 -20.56 -9.89
C PRO A 352 -2.58 -19.84 -8.56
N HIS A 353 -3.49 -18.89 -8.54
CA HIS A 353 -3.89 -18.11 -7.39
C HIS A 353 -5.40 -18.23 -7.17
N PRO A 354 -5.91 -18.31 -5.92
CA PRO A 354 -7.34 -18.23 -5.66
C PRO A 354 -7.90 -16.87 -6.10
N PRO A 355 -9.21 -16.79 -6.36
CA PRO A 355 -9.82 -15.52 -6.70
C PRO A 355 -9.82 -14.55 -5.51
N GLY A 356 -10.00 -13.26 -5.79
CA GLY A 356 -10.24 -12.21 -4.81
C GLY A 356 -11.05 -11.08 -5.39
N LEU A 357 -11.20 -10.00 -4.65
CA LEU A 357 -11.98 -8.83 -5.07
C LEU A 357 -11.41 -7.49 -4.57
N SER A 358 -10.48 -7.50 -3.62
CA SER A 358 -9.91 -6.26 -3.09
C SER A 358 -8.61 -6.57 -2.35
N ILE A 359 -7.51 -6.34 -2.99
CA ILE A 359 -6.20 -6.58 -2.40
C ILE A 359 -5.94 -5.64 -1.22
N THR A 360 -5.43 -6.22 -0.14
CA THR A 360 -4.79 -5.48 0.94
C THR A 360 -3.30 -5.79 0.88
N GLY A 361 -2.51 -4.82 0.49
CA GLY A 361 -1.07 -4.94 0.51
C GLY A 361 -0.52 -4.97 1.94
N GLY A 362 0.73 -5.30 2.09
CA GLY A 362 1.36 -5.47 3.39
C GLY A 362 2.82 -5.05 3.41
N TYR A 363 3.65 -5.82 4.09
CA TYR A 363 5.06 -5.52 4.31
C TYR A 363 5.96 -6.72 4.04
N VAL A 364 7.21 -6.45 3.67
CA VAL A 364 8.28 -7.45 3.71
C VAL A 364 8.70 -7.64 5.17
N TYR A 365 8.63 -8.88 5.66
CA TYR A 365 9.07 -9.17 7.02
C TYR A 365 10.59 -9.01 7.15
N ARG A 366 11.01 -8.10 8.03
CA ARG A 366 12.41 -7.81 8.36
C ARG A 366 12.69 -7.85 9.86
N GLY A 367 11.70 -8.31 10.65
CA GLY A 367 11.84 -8.52 12.09
C GLY A 367 12.87 -9.58 12.44
N SER A 368 13.24 -9.65 13.69
CA SER A 368 14.27 -10.58 14.20
C SER A 368 13.70 -11.78 14.93
N GLU A 369 12.42 -11.76 15.30
CA GLU A 369 11.80 -12.82 16.12
C GLU A 369 11.56 -14.11 15.30
N ILE A 370 11.36 -13.98 13.97
CA ILE A 370 11.09 -15.11 13.07
C ILE A 370 12.05 -15.10 11.86
N PRO A 371 13.33 -15.42 12.06
CA PRO A 371 14.33 -15.34 10.97
C PRO A 371 13.98 -16.21 9.75
N GLU A 372 13.18 -17.25 9.94
CA GLU A 372 12.80 -18.20 8.89
C GLU A 372 11.89 -17.59 7.80
N ILE A 373 11.17 -16.51 8.13
CA ILE A 373 10.29 -15.81 7.18
C ILE A 373 10.86 -14.46 6.71
N GLN A 374 12.09 -14.15 7.05
CA GLN A 374 12.71 -12.91 6.56
C GLN A 374 12.71 -12.85 5.03
N GLY A 375 12.39 -11.67 4.49
CA GLY A 375 12.27 -11.43 3.06
C GLY A 375 10.91 -11.82 2.47
N THR A 376 10.00 -12.40 3.24
CA THR A 376 8.64 -12.69 2.76
C THR A 376 7.79 -11.42 2.81
N TYR A 377 7.24 -11.04 1.66
CA TYR A 377 6.18 -10.02 1.59
C TYR A 377 4.83 -10.69 1.82
N PHE A 378 4.08 -10.22 2.82
CA PHE A 378 2.74 -10.70 3.13
C PHE A 378 1.69 -9.74 2.58
N TYR A 379 0.59 -10.29 2.06
CA TYR A 379 -0.58 -9.55 1.59
C TYR A 379 -1.86 -10.37 1.79
N ALA A 380 -3.03 -9.73 1.65
CA ALA A 380 -4.31 -10.37 1.86
C ALA A 380 -5.36 -9.88 0.84
N ASP A 381 -6.46 -10.62 0.71
CA ASP A 381 -7.70 -10.10 0.08
C ASP A 381 -8.71 -9.74 1.17
N TRP A 382 -9.28 -8.54 1.08
CA TRP A 382 -10.22 -8.03 2.06
C TRP A 382 -11.57 -8.75 2.05
N VAL A 383 -11.99 -9.25 0.88
CA VAL A 383 -13.29 -9.90 0.69
C VAL A 383 -13.22 -11.40 0.97
N GLU A 384 -12.20 -12.06 0.43
CA GLU A 384 -12.02 -13.51 0.54
C GLU A 384 -11.30 -13.93 1.82
N GLU A 385 -10.72 -12.96 2.54
CA GLU A 385 -10.13 -13.15 3.88
C GLU A 385 -8.92 -14.10 3.90
N TRP A 386 -8.28 -14.40 2.76
CA TRP A 386 -7.05 -15.19 2.72
C TRP A 386 -5.81 -14.32 2.89
N ILE A 387 -4.69 -14.93 3.31
CA ILE A 387 -3.38 -14.33 3.46
C ILE A 387 -2.37 -15.13 2.65
N TRP A 388 -1.64 -14.44 1.77
CA TRP A 388 -0.58 -15.01 0.96
C TRP A 388 0.75 -14.32 1.23
N GLY A 389 1.84 -14.98 0.82
CA GLY A 389 3.17 -14.40 0.90
C GLY A 389 4.08 -14.89 -0.21
N PHE A 390 5.08 -14.08 -0.55
CA PHE A 390 6.12 -14.44 -1.51
C PHE A 390 7.44 -13.76 -1.16
N LYS A 391 8.53 -14.25 -1.75
CA LYS A 391 9.82 -13.55 -1.79
C LYS A 391 10.10 -13.05 -3.19
N PHE A 392 10.71 -11.88 -3.28
CA PHE A 392 11.17 -11.30 -4.54
C PHE A 392 12.67 -11.08 -4.44
N VAL A 393 13.43 -11.95 -5.10
CA VAL A 393 14.90 -12.00 -5.02
C VAL A 393 15.49 -11.96 -6.43
N ASP A 394 16.46 -11.10 -6.66
CA ASP A 394 17.12 -10.94 -7.96
C ASP A 394 16.13 -10.72 -9.13
N GLY A 395 15.05 -9.96 -8.87
CA GLY A 395 14.01 -9.69 -9.87
C GLY A 395 13.08 -10.87 -10.17
N GLN A 396 13.08 -11.90 -9.32
CA GLN A 396 12.26 -13.10 -9.50
C GLN A 396 11.32 -13.34 -8.32
N LEU A 397 10.06 -13.66 -8.65
CA LEU A 397 9.07 -14.15 -7.71
C LEU A 397 9.44 -15.57 -7.28
N THR A 398 9.54 -15.80 -5.99
CA THR A 398 9.84 -17.12 -5.40
C THR A 398 9.00 -17.35 -4.14
N GLU A 399 8.86 -18.61 -3.72
CA GLU A 399 8.15 -18.98 -2.49
C GLU A 399 6.74 -18.34 -2.39
N HIS A 400 6.00 -18.29 -3.52
CA HIS A 400 4.65 -17.73 -3.55
C HIS A 400 3.64 -18.76 -3.09
N GLU A 401 3.09 -18.60 -1.87
CA GLU A 401 2.29 -19.62 -1.19
C GLU A 401 1.16 -19.02 -0.34
N ASP A 402 0.13 -19.87 -0.14
CA ASP A 402 -0.96 -19.60 0.78
C ASP A 402 -0.50 -19.76 2.24
N TRP A 403 -0.68 -18.70 3.02
CA TRP A 403 -0.36 -18.69 4.45
C TRP A 403 -1.58 -18.80 5.33
N THR A 404 -2.79 -18.75 4.80
CA THR A 404 -4.04 -18.71 5.56
C THR A 404 -4.12 -19.85 6.57
N ASP A 405 -4.00 -21.09 6.10
CA ASP A 405 -4.07 -22.24 6.99
C ASP A 405 -2.86 -22.35 7.95
N ARG A 406 -1.67 -21.94 7.50
CA ARG A 406 -0.43 -21.91 8.32
C ARG A 406 -0.51 -20.91 9.46
N LEU A 407 -1.28 -19.85 9.30
CA LEU A 407 -1.51 -18.81 10.31
C LEU A 407 -2.71 -19.12 11.23
N GLY A 408 -3.31 -20.32 11.10
CA GLY A 408 -4.42 -20.76 11.93
C GLY A 408 -5.81 -20.53 11.35
N GLY A 409 -5.90 -20.19 10.06
CA GLY A 409 -7.14 -19.92 9.32
C GLY A 409 -7.43 -18.43 9.14
N THR A 410 -8.60 -18.12 8.60
CA THR A 410 -9.02 -16.73 8.37
C THR A 410 -9.31 -16.00 9.68
N VAL A 411 -8.87 -14.75 9.77
CA VAL A 411 -9.10 -13.85 10.92
C VAL A 411 -10.18 -12.81 10.66
N GLY A 412 -10.85 -12.89 9.52
CA GLY A 412 -11.80 -11.90 9.01
C GLY A 412 -11.13 -10.92 8.04
N GLN A 413 -11.87 -9.89 7.66
CA GLN A 413 -11.44 -8.89 6.68
C GLN A 413 -10.18 -8.15 7.15
N VAL A 414 -9.08 -8.33 6.45
CA VAL A 414 -7.80 -7.68 6.75
C VAL A 414 -7.78 -6.28 6.17
N ASN A 415 -7.84 -5.26 7.02
CA ASN A 415 -7.79 -3.86 6.58
C ASN A 415 -6.38 -3.40 6.20
N SER A 416 -5.37 -3.90 6.91
CA SER A 416 -3.98 -3.49 6.75
C SER A 416 -3.04 -4.42 7.51
N PHE A 417 -1.78 -4.33 7.14
CA PHE A 417 -0.65 -4.77 7.95
C PHE A 417 0.03 -3.56 8.58
N GLY A 418 0.94 -3.79 9.51
CA GLY A 418 1.76 -2.76 10.14
C GLY A 418 3.04 -3.34 10.73
N ILE A 419 3.99 -2.48 11.02
CA ILE A 419 5.25 -2.86 11.69
C ILE A 419 5.44 -2.04 12.96
N ASP A 420 5.99 -2.67 13.99
CA ASP A 420 6.39 -1.97 15.22
C ASP A 420 7.77 -1.29 15.09
N GLY A 421 8.22 -0.67 16.15
CA GLY A 421 9.52 0.02 16.20
C GLY A 421 10.75 -0.89 16.07
N HIS A 422 10.54 -2.20 16.08
CA HIS A 422 11.57 -3.24 15.94
C HIS A 422 11.48 -4.00 14.61
N GLY A 423 10.49 -3.64 13.76
CA GLY A 423 10.27 -4.28 12.46
C GLY A 423 9.46 -5.56 12.50
N GLU A 424 8.84 -5.89 13.66
CA GLU A 424 7.95 -7.05 13.76
C GLU A 424 6.60 -6.76 13.11
N LEU A 425 6.00 -7.80 12.50
CA LEU A 425 4.83 -7.67 11.65
C LEU A 425 3.53 -7.87 12.42
N TYR A 426 2.57 -7.01 12.15
CA TYR A 426 1.20 -7.04 12.67
C TYR A 426 0.17 -7.04 11.56
N LEU A 427 -1.04 -7.50 11.90
CA LEU A 427 -2.21 -7.52 11.03
C LEU A 427 -3.39 -6.88 11.76
N LEU A 428 -4.18 -6.07 11.04
CA LEU A 428 -5.35 -5.37 11.57
C LEU A 428 -6.61 -5.79 10.82
N THR A 429 -7.66 -6.15 11.57
CA THR A 429 -8.92 -6.57 10.96
C THR A 429 -9.98 -5.48 11.03
N HIS A 430 -10.94 -5.55 10.11
CA HIS A 430 -12.13 -4.68 10.13
C HIS A 430 -12.95 -4.84 11.40
N GLY A 431 -12.90 -6.01 12.02
CA GLY A 431 -13.56 -6.33 13.28
C GLY A 431 -12.97 -5.63 14.50
N GLY A 432 -11.77 -5.05 14.38
CA GLY A 432 -11.12 -4.30 15.46
C GLY A 432 -10.01 -5.03 16.18
N GLN A 433 -9.58 -6.17 15.66
CA GLN A 433 -8.48 -6.98 16.23
C GLN A 433 -7.14 -6.54 15.65
N VAL A 434 -6.11 -6.66 16.49
CA VAL A 434 -4.70 -6.57 16.13
C VAL A 434 -4.03 -7.88 16.45
N TYR A 435 -3.40 -8.48 15.46
CA TYR A 435 -2.63 -9.71 15.59
C TYR A 435 -1.16 -9.44 15.33
N LYS A 436 -0.27 -10.13 16.05
CA LYS A 436 1.17 -10.18 15.80
C LYS A 436 1.52 -11.50 15.11
N PHE A 437 2.40 -11.46 14.12
CA PHE A 437 3.06 -12.66 13.63
C PHE A 437 4.01 -13.19 14.71
N SER A 438 3.83 -14.42 15.13
CA SER A 438 4.56 -15.02 16.27
C SER A 438 5.07 -16.41 15.93
N ALA A 439 6.23 -16.77 16.49
CA ALA A 439 6.84 -18.08 16.30
C ALA A 439 6.45 -19.03 17.43
N VAL A 440 5.93 -20.19 17.10
CA VAL A 440 5.86 -21.35 18.02
C VAL A 440 7.12 -22.18 17.82
N ARG A 441 7.89 -22.39 18.90
CA ARG A 441 9.17 -23.10 18.89
C ARG A 441 9.22 -24.29 19.82
#